data_91884d637d43f4dc46c4a620256abf95
#
_entry.id   91884d637d43f4dc46c4a620256abf95
#
_cell.length_a   1.000
_cell.length_b   1.000
_cell.length_c   1.000
_cell.angle_alpha   90.00
_cell.angle_beta   90.00
_cell.angle_gamma   90.00
#
_symmetry.space_group_name_H-M   'P 1'
#
loop_
_entity.id
_entity.type
_entity.pdbx_description
1 polymer ?
#
loop_
_entity_poly.entity_id
_entity_poly.type
_entity_poly.pdbx_seq_one_letter_code
_entity_poly.pdbx_strand_id
1 'polypeptide(L)'
;MKKSKSNINQIQAPTYGNLITVLSIDGGGIKGIIPAIILSFLEGYILAPFVKIFRALWGPKYGGRYLHSLIREKLGTTRLSQTLTNVIIPAFDVKLLHHTIFSTFEVKTKNSLDAQLSDICIGTSAAPTYFPAHYFETRDSQGRVREFNLIDGGVAANNPALIAIGEVTKETFKGNPDFFPYRPMDYQRFLVISLGTGAAKLEERYSAARASRWGVFGWLLGGGSTPLADVFLQSSGDMVDIHISTVFQALRTKSNYLRIQDDTLSATASSVDNSTRENLEDLVTIGERLLKKPVSRVNLDTGIFEPIGNGEGTNEEALIRFVNLWMPSLIA
;
A
#
# COMPACT_ATOMS: atom_id res chain seq x y z
N MET A 1 20.84 -33.18 -28.36
CA MET A 1 20.61 -31.75 -28.04
C MET A 1 20.27 -31.65 -26.55
N LYS A 2 21.19 -31.14 -25.71
CA LYS A 2 20.95 -30.93 -24.27
C LYS A 2 20.23 -29.59 -24.11
N LYS A 3 19.02 -29.61 -23.56
CA LYS A 3 18.30 -28.40 -23.11
C LYS A 3 19.03 -27.82 -21.90
N SER A 4 19.60 -26.65 -22.08
CA SER A 4 20.13 -25.82 -20.98
C SER A 4 18.93 -25.44 -20.07
N LYS A 5 18.96 -25.89 -18.81
CA LYS A 5 18.10 -25.35 -17.76
C LYS A 5 18.68 -23.99 -17.40
N SER A 6 17.97 -22.91 -17.71
CA SER A 6 18.29 -21.59 -17.17
C SER A 6 18.08 -21.64 -15.64
N ASN A 7 19.18 -21.62 -14.90
CA ASN A 7 19.15 -21.31 -13.48
C ASN A 7 18.66 -19.85 -13.33
N ILE A 8 17.40 -19.68 -13.02
CA ILE A 8 16.92 -18.44 -12.44
C ILE A 8 17.53 -18.40 -11.05
N ASN A 9 18.54 -17.56 -10.87
CA ASN A 9 19.08 -17.28 -9.55
C ASN A 9 17.93 -16.78 -8.67
N GLN A 10 17.49 -17.62 -7.74
CA GLN A 10 16.66 -17.15 -6.64
C GLN A 10 17.51 -16.11 -5.90
N ILE A 11 17.05 -14.87 -5.93
CA ILE A 11 17.62 -13.82 -5.08
C ILE A 11 17.28 -14.24 -3.65
N GLN A 12 18.27 -14.81 -2.98
CA GLN A 12 18.14 -15.17 -1.58
C GLN A 12 18.00 -13.87 -0.80
N ALA A 13 16.94 -13.72 -0.02
CA ALA A 13 16.80 -12.59 0.89
C ALA A 13 18.09 -12.53 1.75
N PRO A 14 18.70 -11.35 1.91
CA PRO A 14 19.94 -11.24 2.67
C PRO A 14 19.72 -11.67 4.10
N THR A 15 20.24 -12.84 4.45
CA THR A 15 20.07 -13.48 5.78
C THR A 15 20.90 -12.79 6.88
N TYR A 16 21.65 -11.74 6.57
CA TYR A 16 22.61 -11.12 7.49
C TYR A 16 22.54 -9.58 7.57
N GLY A 17 21.41 -8.98 7.22
CA GLY A 17 21.22 -7.53 7.41
C GLY A 17 20.94 -7.18 8.88
N ASN A 18 21.52 -6.04 9.35
CA ASN A 18 21.24 -5.51 10.69
C ASN A 18 19.86 -4.81 10.79
N LEU A 19 19.11 -4.69 9.70
CA LEU A 19 17.85 -3.96 9.60
C LEU A 19 16.82 -4.78 8.82
N ILE A 20 15.56 -4.67 9.23
CA ILE A 20 14.39 -5.18 8.51
C ILE A 20 13.82 -4.03 7.70
N THR A 21 13.82 -4.15 6.36
CA THR A 21 13.29 -3.13 5.47
C THR A 21 11.84 -3.43 5.14
N VAL A 22 10.97 -2.47 5.35
CA VAL A 22 9.56 -2.51 4.99
C VAL A 22 9.27 -1.40 4.00
N LEU A 23 8.74 -1.74 2.83
CA LEU A 23 8.17 -0.81 1.87
C LEU A 23 6.65 -0.94 1.94
N SER A 24 5.97 0.15 2.26
CA SER A 24 4.52 0.25 2.28
C SER A 24 4.04 1.23 1.21
N ILE A 25 2.98 0.87 0.50
CA ILE A 25 2.36 1.70 -0.52
C ILE A 25 0.87 1.79 -0.21
N ASP A 26 0.37 3.01 -0.08
CA ASP A 26 -1.03 3.27 0.22
C ASP A 26 -1.94 2.94 -0.95
N GLY A 27 -3.17 2.57 -0.66
CA GLY A 27 -4.25 2.54 -1.62
C GLY A 27 -4.59 3.93 -2.16
N GLY A 28 -5.04 4.03 -3.41
CA GLY A 28 -5.36 5.33 -3.99
C GLY A 28 -5.76 5.31 -5.46
N GLY A 29 -6.01 4.14 -6.05
CA GLY A 29 -6.40 4.01 -7.45
C GLY A 29 -5.36 4.63 -8.40
N ILE A 30 -5.81 5.53 -9.32
CA ILE A 30 -4.92 6.19 -10.29
C ILE A 30 -3.81 7.03 -9.63
N LYS A 31 -4.00 7.48 -8.40
CA LYS A 31 -2.98 8.22 -7.63
C LYS A 31 -1.77 7.36 -7.27
N GLY A 32 -1.85 6.04 -7.43
CA GLY A 32 -0.70 5.12 -7.35
C GLY A 32 0.46 5.48 -8.31
N ILE A 33 0.23 6.38 -9.27
CA ILE A 33 1.29 6.97 -10.10
C ILE A 33 2.31 7.74 -9.22
N ILE A 34 1.88 8.42 -8.18
CA ILE A 34 2.78 9.16 -7.28
C ILE A 34 3.81 8.25 -6.62
N PRO A 35 3.44 7.18 -5.88
CA PRO A 35 4.43 6.24 -5.37
C PRO A 35 5.17 5.48 -6.46
N ALA A 36 4.58 5.24 -7.64
CA ALA A 36 5.27 4.60 -8.74
C ALA A 36 6.44 5.45 -9.27
N ILE A 37 6.30 6.78 -9.36
CA ILE A 37 7.40 7.70 -9.72
C ILE A 37 8.50 7.66 -8.65
N ILE A 38 8.14 7.64 -7.38
CA ILE A 38 9.11 7.53 -6.28
C ILE A 38 9.85 6.18 -6.34
N LEU A 39 9.14 5.10 -6.62
CA LEU A 39 9.76 3.76 -6.79
C LEU A 39 10.64 3.69 -8.03
N SER A 40 10.26 4.34 -9.15
CA SER A 40 11.08 4.38 -10.36
C SER A 40 12.40 5.11 -10.15
N PHE A 41 12.44 6.09 -9.25
CA PHE A 41 13.67 6.72 -8.80
C PHE A 41 14.56 5.72 -8.02
N LEU A 42 13.96 4.88 -7.16
CA LEU A 42 14.70 3.85 -6.41
C LEU A 42 15.26 2.75 -7.31
N GLU A 43 14.50 2.34 -8.32
CA GLU A 43 14.90 1.23 -9.22
C GLU A 43 15.73 1.67 -10.42
N GLY A 44 15.69 2.95 -10.76
CA GLY A 44 16.43 3.53 -11.88
C GLY A 44 16.05 3.02 -13.29
N TYR A 45 15.06 2.11 -13.40
CA TYR A 45 14.64 1.53 -14.69
C TYR A 45 13.26 0.86 -14.65
N ILE A 46 12.44 1.10 -15.70
CA ILE A 46 11.33 0.31 -16.29
C ILE A 46 9.90 0.85 -16.18
N LEU A 47 9.35 1.00 -17.23
CA LEU A 47 8.29 1.48 -18.11
C LEU A 47 6.82 1.05 -17.91
N ALA A 48 5.95 1.95 -18.28
CA ALA A 48 4.50 2.14 -18.38
C ALA A 48 3.74 1.30 -19.47
N PRO A 49 2.49 1.62 -19.92
CA PRO A 49 1.26 2.18 -19.32
C PRO A 49 -0.12 1.67 -19.86
N PHE A 50 -1.23 2.33 -19.43
CA PHE A 50 -2.57 2.60 -20.09
C PHE A 50 -3.79 1.66 -19.87
N VAL A 51 -5.09 2.02 -19.93
CA VAL A 51 -5.99 3.17 -20.01
C VAL A 51 -7.49 2.76 -19.97
N LYS A 52 -8.37 3.45 -19.31
CA LYS A 52 -9.79 3.96 -19.38
C LYS A 52 -11.00 3.09 -19.85
N ILE A 53 -12.30 3.36 -19.59
CA ILE A 53 -13.21 4.29 -18.88
C ILE A 53 -14.69 3.84 -19.00
N PHE A 54 -15.56 4.15 -17.98
CA PHE A 54 -17.01 4.48 -17.95
C PHE A 54 -18.09 3.43 -17.60
N ARG A 55 -18.79 3.59 -16.49
CA ARG A 55 -20.23 3.89 -16.36
C ARG A 55 -20.82 3.60 -14.98
N ALA A 56 -21.50 4.58 -14.39
CA ALA A 56 -22.11 4.51 -13.07
C ALA A 56 -23.61 4.86 -13.12
N LEU A 57 -24.48 4.09 -12.50
CA LEU A 57 -25.63 4.51 -11.70
C LEU A 57 -26.45 3.32 -11.12
N TRP A 58 -26.30 2.10 -11.69
CA TRP A 58 -26.98 0.89 -11.16
C TRP A 58 -26.01 -0.28 -11.09
N GLY A 59 -25.06 -0.19 -10.14
CA GLY A 59 -23.97 -1.13 -10.00
C GLY A 59 -22.63 -0.39 -9.81
N PRO A 60 -21.51 -1.10 -9.72
CA PRO A 60 -20.20 -0.49 -9.63
C PRO A 60 -19.91 0.36 -10.87
N LYS A 61 -19.23 1.47 -10.66
CA LYS A 61 -18.89 2.45 -11.72
C LYS A 61 -18.20 1.83 -12.92
N TYR A 62 -17.41 0.77 -12.68
CA TYR A 62 -16.67 0.02 -13.70
C TYR A 62 -16.99 -1.47 -13.62
N GLY A 63 -17.18 -2.14 -14.76
CA GLY A 63 -17.45 -3.57 -14.84
C GLY A 63 -16.24 -4.48 -14.53
N GLY A 64 -15.04 -3.92 -14.34
CA GLY A 64 -13.81 -4.63 -13.98
C GLY A 64 -13.19 -5.52 -15.07
N ARG A 65 -13.93 -5.91 -16.10
CA ARG A 65 -13.47 -6.91 -17.11
C ARG A 65 -12.12 -6.59 -17.73
N TYR A 66 -11.88 -5.35 -18.10
CA TYR A 66 -10.59 -4.94 -18.69
C TYR A 66 -9.46 -5.04 -17.66
N LEU A 67 -9.67 -4.52 -16.44
CA LEU A 67 -8.70 -4.59 -15.35
C LEU A 67 -8.37 -6.06 -15.00
N HIS A 68 -9.39 -6.90 -14.87
CA HIS A 68 -9.21 -8.34 -14.58
C HIS A 68 -8.43 -9.04 -15.69
N SER A 69 -8.72 -8.74 -16.96
CA SER A 69 -7.99 -9.30 -18.10
C SER A 69 -6.53 -8.88 -18.10
N LEU A 70 -6.27 -7.60 -17.87
CA LEU A 70 -4.92 -7.05 -17.82
C LEU A 70 -4.10 -7.64 -16.65
N ILE A 71 -4.68 -7.72 -15.46
CA ILE A 71 -4.03 -8.32 -14.28
C ILE A 71 -3.71 -9.79 -14.55
N ARG A 72 -4.65 -10.56 -15.09
CA ARG A 72 -4.44 -11.98 -15.44
C ARG A 72 -3.39 -12.16 -16.53
N GLU A 73 -3.37 -11.28 -17.53
CA GLU A 73 -2.34 -11.27 -18.58
C GLU A 73 -0.93 -11.05 -18.00
N LYS A 74 -0.79 -10.07 -17.09
CA LYS A 74 0.51 -9.69 -16.53
C LYS A 74 1.03 -10.69 -15.49
N LEU A 75 0.16 -11.22 -14.65
CA LEU A 75 0.54 -12.11 -13.55
C LEU A 75 0.44 -13.60 -13.91
N GLY A 76 -0.26 -13.92 -15.01
CA GLY A 76 -0.43 -15.32 -15.46
C GLY A 76 -1.02 -16.19 -14.35
N THR A 77 -0.39 -17.35 -14.14
CA THR A 77 -0.76 -18.33 -13.11
C THR A 77 0.09 -18.22 -11.85
N THR A 78 0.87 -17.14 -11.69
CA THR A 78 1.72 -16.93 -10.54
C THR A 78 0.91 -16.94 -9.25
N ARG A 79 1.38 -17.75 -8.28
CA ARG A 79 0.78 -17.84 -6.95
C ARG A 79 1.52 -16.96 -5.94
N LEU A 80 0.86 -16.68 -4.81
CA LEU A 80 1.43 -15.90 -3.73
C LEU A 80 2.78 -16.49 -3.23
N SER A 81 2.87 -17.81 -3.13
CA SER A 81 4.10 -18.52 -2.73
C SER A 81 5.26 -18.40 -3.72
N GLN A 82 5.00 -17.93 -4.94
CA GLN A 82 6.00 -17.84 -6.04
C GLN A 82 6.56 -16.42 -6.22
N THR A 83 6.18 -15.47 -5.37
CA THR A 83 6.73 -14.11 -5.44
C THR A 83 8.22 -14.10 -5.09
N LEU A 84 8.99 -13.24 -5.76
CA LEU A 84 10.45 -13.16 -5.58
C LEU A 84 10.85 -12.61 -4.21
N THR A 85 9.99 -11.81 -3.59
CA THR A 85 10.18 -11.25 -2.25
C THR A 85 8.97 -11.52 -1.38
N ASN A 86 9.09 -11.28 -0.07
CA ASN A 86 7.95 -11.36 0.81
C ASN A 86 6.98 -10.23 0.50
N VAL A 87 5.71 -10.57 0.33
CA VAL A 87 4.63 -9.62 0.09
C VAL A 87 3.50 -9.81 1.10
N ILE A 88 2.86 -8.70 1.45
CA ILE A 88 1.73 -8.63 2.37
C ILE A 88 0.68 -7.76 1.71
N ILE A 89 -0.45 -8.35 1.36
CA ILE A 89 -1.53 -7.69 0.62
C ILE A 89 -2.81 -7.80 1.44
N PRO A 90 -3.29 -6.71 2.06
CA PRO A 90 -4.57 -6.70 2.76
C PRO A 90 -5.73 -6.68 1.77
N ALA A 91 -6.81 -7.36 2.10
CA ALA A 91 -8.13 -7.29 1.48
C ALA A 91 -9.19 -7.35 2.57
N PHE A 92 -10.46 -7.12 2.24
CA PHE A 92 -11.56 -7.24 3.19
C PHE A 92 -12.60 -8.24 2.68
N ASP A 93 -12.92 -9.25 3.48
CA ASP A 93 -13.93 -10.26 3.14
C ASP A 93 -15.29 -9.79 3.66
N VAL A 94 -16.21 -9.48 2.72
CA VAL A 94 -17.54 -8.96 3.06
C VAL A 94 -18.49 -10.03 3.62
N LYS A 95 -18.24 -11.30 3.33
CA LYS A 95 -19.04 -12.41 3.88
C LYS A 95 -18.71 -12.64 5.37
N LEU A 96 -17.43 -12.50 5.72
CA LEU A 96 -16.94 -12.68 7.09
C LEU A 96 -16.92 -11.37 7.90
N LEU A 97 -17.09 -10.21 7.24
CA LEU A 97 -16.88 -8.88 7.83
C LEU A 97 -15.53 -8.77 8.54
N HIS A 98 -14.48 -9.28 7.90
CA HIS A 98 -13.15 -9.39 8.48
C HIS A 98 -12.07 -9.09 7.45
N HIS A 99 -10.96 -8.49 7.89
CA HIS A 99 -9.79 -8.33 7.03
C HIS A 99 -9.19 -9.70 6.65
N THR A 100 -8.72 -9.82 5.43
CA THR A 100 -7.95 -10.97 4.95
C THR A 100 -6.57 -10.48 4.53
N ILE A 101 -5.54 -10.96 5.19
CA ILE A 101 -4.15 -10.61 4.87
C ILE A 101 -3.54 -11.76 4.08
N PHE A 102 -3.24 -11.50 2.81
CA PHE A 102 -2.46 -12.43 1.98
C PHE A 102 -0.98 -12.15 2.23
N SER A 103 -0.36 -13.05 2.95
CA SER A 103 1.04 -12.93 3.36
C SER A 103 1.83 -14.15 2.91
N THR A 104 2.96 -13.95 2.25
CA THR A 104 3.88 -15.03 1.89
C THR A 104 4.41 -15.79 3.10
N PHE A 105 4.43 -15.18 4.28
CA PHE A 105 4.76 -15.86 5.51
C PHE A 105 3.66 -16.85 5.93
N GLU A 106 2.41 -16.43 5.85
CA GLU A 106 1.27 -17.28 6.23
C GLU A 106 1.07 -18.46 5.27
N VAL A 107 1.38 -18.32 3.99
CA VAL A 107 1.27 -19.39 2.98
C VAL A 107 2.15 -20.59 3.34
N LYS A 108 3.31 -20.37 3.96
CA LYS A 108 4.21 -21.43 4.40
C LYS A 108 3.53 -22.43 5.37
N THR A 109 2.53 -21.97 6.10
CA THR A 109 1.79 -22.77 7.10
C THR A 109 0.32 -23.00 6.76
N LYS A 110 -0.25 -22.16 5.90
CA LYS A 110 -1.68 -22.16 5.51
C LYS A 110 -1.84 -22.20 3.99
N ASN A 111 -1.68 -23.39 3.41
CA ASN A 111 -1.77 -23.59 1.94
C ASN A 111 -3.08 -23.06 1.33
N SER A 112 -4.16 -22.95 2.12
CA SER A 112 -5.41 -22.35 1.67
C SER A 112 -5.33 -20.85 1.37
N LEU A 113 -4.24 -20.17 1.75
CA LEU A 113 -3.96 -18.79 1.38
C LEU A 113 -3.12 -18.65 0.10
N ASP A 114 -2.62 -19.77 -0.45
CA ASP A 114 -1.84 -19.75 -1.69
C ASP A 114 -2.74 -19.59 -2.91
N ALA A 115 -3.30 -18.42 -3.04
CA ALA A 115 -4.13 -18.02 -4.17
C ALA A 115 -3.29 -17.57 -5.38
N GLN A 116 -3.90 -17.51 -6.55
CA GLN A 116 -3.30 -16.83 -7.69
C GLN A 116 -3.14 -15.34 -7.35
N LEU A 117 -1.97 -14.80 -7.64
CA LEU A 117 -1.67 -13.40 -7.38
C LEU A 117 -2.64 -12.47 -8.13
N SER A 118 -3.11 -12.90 -9.30
CA SER A 118 -4.13 -12.18 -10.06
C SER A 118 -5.46 -12.05 -9.30
N ASP A 119 -5.93 -13.11 -8.62
CA ASP A 119 -7.18 -13.05 -7.85
C ASP A 119 -7.01 -12.18 -6.60
N ILE A 120 -5.85 -12.26 -5.95
CA ILE A 120 -5.52 -11.37 -4.82
C ILE A 120 -5.50 -9.90 -5.27
N CYS A 121 -4.83 -9.59 -6.39
CA CYS A 121 -4.75 -8.22 -6.91
C CYS A 121 -6.12 -7.68 -7.33
N ILE A 122 -6.96 -8.51 -7.96
CA ILE A 122 -8.34 -8.13 -8.29
C ILE A 122 -9.13 -7.86 -7.01
N GLY A 123 -9.05 -8.75 -6.03
CA GLY A 123 -9.78 -8.63 -4.77
C GLY A 123 -9.39 -7.37 -3.98
N THR A 124 -8.08 -7.13 -3.81
CA THR A 124 -7.57 -5.94 -3.09
C THR A 124 -7.84 -4.62 -3.82
N SER A 125 -8.13 -4.66 -5.13
CA SER A 125 -8.46 -3.49 -5.95
C SER A 125 -9.97 -3.31 -6.17
N ALA A 126 -10.79 -4.17 -5.60
CA ALA A 126 -12.26 -4.16 -5.78
C ALA A 126 -12.92 -3.10 -4.89
N ALA A 127 -12.58 -1.81 -5.15
CA ALA A 127 -13.06 -0.68 -4.36
C ALA A 127 -14.60 -0.57 -4.42
N PRO A 128 -15.29 -0.57 -3.27
CA PRO A 128 -16.74 -0.39 -3.21
C PRO A 128 -17.19 0.83 -4.01
N THR A 129 -18.32 0.70 -4.70
CA THR A 129 -18.87 1.68 -5.65
C THR A 129 -18.13 1.80 -6.98
N TYR A 130 -16.83 1.51 -7.06
CA TYR A 130 -16.03 1.59 -8.29
C TYR A 130 -15.99 0.25 -9.03
N PHE A 131 -15.67 -0.85 -8.36
CA PHE A 131 -15.56 -2.17 -8.94
C PHE A 131 -16.45 -3.21 -8.22
N PRO A 132 -16.88 -4.28 -8.93
CA PRO A 132 -17.59 -5.37 -8.28
C PRO A 132 -16.68 -6.10 -7.29
N ALA A 133 -17.27 -6.59 -6.19
CA ALA A 133 -16.59 -7.51 -5.29
C ALA A 133 -16.09 -8.75 -6.05
N HIS A 134 -14.96 -9.31 -5.63
CA HIS A 134 -14.32 -10.44 -6.29
C HIS A 134 -14.47 -11.72 -5.49
N TYR A 135 -15.04 -12.75 -6.13
CA TYR A 135 -15.16 -14.08 -5.57
C TYR A 135 -14.19 -15.04 -6.23
N PHE A 136 -13.51 -15.83 -5.40
CA PHE A 136 -12.73 -16.99 -5.85
C PHE A 136 -12.58 -18.02 -4.74
N GLU A 137 -12.07 -19.20 -5.10
CA GLU A 137 -11.83 -20.31 -4.18
C GLU A 137 -10.37 -20.77 -4.27
N THR A 138 -9.87 -21.25 -3.14
CA THR A 138 -8.65 -22.05 -3.09
C THR A 138 -8.95 -23.41 -2.52
N ARG A 139 -8.01 -24.35 -2.71
CA ARG A 139 -8.08 -25.70 -2.11
C ARG A 139 -6.77 -25.98 -1.38
N ASP A 140 -6.89 -26.48 -0.17
CA ASP A 140 -5.72 -26.94 0.56
C ASP A 140 -5.25 -28.33 0.09
N SER A 141 -4.16 -28.82 0.66
CA SER A 141 -3.60 -30.15 0.35
C SER A 141 -4.53 -31.33 0.68
N GLN A 142 -5.59 -31.08 1.48
CA GLN A 142 -6.60 -32.09 1.83
C GLN A 142 -7.88 -31.94 0.95
N GLY A 143 -7.87 -31.05 -0.05
CA GLY A 143 -8.99 -30.76 -0.91
C GLY A 143 -10.08 -29.90 -0.29
N ARG A 144 -9.90 -29.37 0.93
CA ARG A 144 -10.88 -28.50 1.58
C ARG A 144 -10.91 -27.15 0.86
N VAL A 145 -12.11 -26.74 0.50
CA VAL A 145 -12.35 -25.46 -0.19
C VAL A 145 -12.34 -24.31 0.83
N ARG A 146 -11.65 -23.23 0.48
CA ARG A 146 -11.77 -21.94 1.13
C ARG A 146 -12.28 -20.91 0.14
N GLU A 147 -13.40 -20.29 0.47
CA GLU A 147 -14.00 -19.22 -0.29
C GLU A 147 -13.44 -17.85 0.14
N PHE A 148 -13.35 -16.93 -0.82
CA PHE A 148 -13.01 -15.55 -0.60
C PHE A 148 -14.04 -14.64 -1.29
N ASN A 149 -14.59 -13.69 -0.54
CA ASN A 149 -15.59 -12.72 -1.00
C ASN A 149 -15.03 -11.31 -0.78
N LEU A 150 -14.12 -10.89 -1.63
CA LEU A 150 -13.23 -9.76 -1.36
C LEU A 150 -13.71 -8.45 -1.94
N ILE A 151 -13.45 -7.40 -1.18
CA ILE A 151 -13.40 -6.01 -1.61
C ILE A 151 -12.04 -5.41 -1.25
N ASP A 152 -11.81 -4.19 -1.70
CA ASP A 152 -10.57 -3.43 -1.56
C ASP A 152 -10.02 -3.45 -0.13
N GLY A 153 -8.73 -3.69 -0.03
CA GLY A 153 -7.99 -3.70 1.24
C GLY A 153 -7.94 -2.33 1.90
N GLY A 154 -8.08 -1.25 1.13
CA GLY A 154 -8.12 0.12 1.66
C GLY A 154 -9.28 0.36 2.63
N VAL A 155 -10.37 -0.44 2.56
CA VAL A 155 -11.46 -0.38 3.55
C VAL A 155 -10.97 -0.64 4.98
N ALA A 156 -9.99 -1.52 5.14
CA ALA A 156 -9.44 -1.88 6.45
C ALA A 156 -8.05 -1.28 6.71
N ALA A 157 -7.25 -1.10 5.66
CA ALA A 157 -5.84 -0.73 5.75
C ALA A 157 -5.38 0.05 4.53
N ASN A 158 -5.88 1.26 4.35
CA ASN A 158 -5.47 2.15 3.26
C ASN A 158 -3.96 2.45 3.32
N ASN A 159 -3.42 2.63 4.52
CA ASN A 159 -1.98 2.64 4.80
C ASN A 159 -1.59 1.29 5.43
N PRO A 160 -0.98 0.35 4.68
CA PRO A 160 -0.68 -0.99 5.17
C PRO A 160 0.63 -1.10 5.98
N ALA A 161 1.33 0.00 6.25
CA ALA A 161 2.64 -0.02 6.94
C ALA A 161 2.58 -0.71 8.30
N LEU A 162 1.54 -0.45 9.09
CA LEU A 162 1.37 -1.06 10.40
C LEU A 162 1.12 -2.58 10.31
N ILE A 163 0.35 -3.01 9.32
CA ILE A 163 0.13 -4.44 9.04
C ILE A 163 1.44 -5.11 8.64
N ALA A 164 2.23 -4.48 7.78
CA ALA A 164 3.51 -5.02 7.35
C ALA A 164 4.49 -5.21 8.53
N ILE A 165 4.60 -4.21 9.40
CA ILE A 165 5.40 -4.31 10.65
C ILE A 165 4.84 -5.42 11.55
N GLY A 166 3.52 -5.52 11.68
CA GLY A 166 2.85 -6.54 12.48
C GLY A 166 3.12 -7.96 11.97
N GLU A 167 3.08 -8.19 10.66
CA GLU A 167 3.36 -9.51 10.06
C GLU A 167 4.83 -9.93 10.29
N VAL A 168 5.79 -9.01 10.11
CA VAL A 168 7.20 -9.28 10.43
C VAL A 168 7.39 -9.57 11.92
N THR A 169 6.77 -8.78 12.80
CA THR A 169 6.81 -8.99 14.25
C THR A 169 6.24 -10.37 14.63
N LYS A 170 5.14 -10.78 14.00
CA LYS A 170 4.52 -12.10 14.19
C LYS A 170 5.45 -13.23 13.77
N GLU A 171 6.17 -13.09 12.66
CA GLU A 171 7.14 -14.08 12.20
C GLU A 171 8.37 -14.16 13.13
N THR A 172 8.84 -13.02 13.60
CA THR A 172 9.91 -12.98 14.62
C THR A 172 9.48 -13.69 15.90
N PHE A 173 8.25 -13.46 16.36
CA PHE A 173 7.69 -14.15 17.54
C PHE A 173 7.54 -15.66 17.33
N LYS A 174 7.23 -16.13 16.13
CA LYS A 174 7.17 -17.54 15.77
C LYS A 174 8.55 -18.21 15.67
N GLY A 175 9.63 -17.46 15.79
CA GLY A 175 11.00 -17.95 15.64
C GLY A 175 11.38 -18.29 14.20
N ASN A 176 10.80 -17.58 13.22
CA ASN A 176 11.16 -17.75 11.81
C ASN A 176 12.65 -17.46 11.62
N PRO A 177 13.45 -18.43 11.10
CA PRO A 177 14.91 -18.29 10.98
C PRO A 177 15.34 -17.12 10.10
N ASP A 178 14.51 -16.68 9.14
CA ASP A 178 14.79 -15.52 8.27
C ASP A 178 14.93 -14.22 9.09
N PHE A 179 14.42 -14.18 10.32
CA PHE A 179 14.45 -13.02 11.21
C PHE A 179 15.29 -13.23 12.48
N PHE A 180 16.03 -14.32 12.56
CA PHE A 180 16.95 -14.52 13.67
C PHE A 180 18.20 -13.63 13.52
N PRO A 181 18.69 -12.95 14.55
CA PRO A 181 18.35 -13.00 15.98
C PRO A 181 17.42 -11.85 16.48
N TYR A 182 16.55 -11.31 15.63
CA TYR A 182 15.69 -10.17 16.00
C TYR A 182 14.68 -10.54 17.09
N ARG A 183 14.35 -9.58 17.94
CA ARG A 183 13.29 -9.73 18.94
C ARG A 183 11.97 -9.22 18.38
N PRO A 184 10.83 -9.81 18.79
CA PRO A 184 9.53 -9.24 18.50
C PRO A 184 9.44 -7.79 18.96
N MET A 185 8.81 -6.92 18.19
CA MET A 185 8.65 -5.48 18.50
C MET A 185 9.97 -4.70 18.62
N ASP A 186 11.07 -5.22 18.09
CA ASP A 186 12.34 -4.49 18.05
C ASP A 186 12.35 -3.45 16.92
N TYR A 187 11.54 -2.40 17.10
CA TYR A 187 11.37 -1.33 16.11
C TYR A 187 12.68 -0.59 15.77
N GLN A 188 13.71 -0.69 16.61
CA GLN A 188 15.03 -0.11 16.32
C GLN A 188 15.72 -0.79 15.14
N ARG A 189 15.31 -2.02 14.83
CA ARG A 189 15.81 -2.82 13.70
C ARG A 189 15.01 -2.66 12.42
N PHE A 190 13.85 -2.00 12.49
CA PHE A 190 13.06 -1.73 11.29
C PHE A 190 13.59 -0.51 10.56
N LEU A 191 13.60 -0.60 9.24
CA LEU A 191 13.79 0.49 8.31
C LEU A 191 12.54 0.53 7.42
N VAL A 192 11.69 1.53 7.61
CA VAL A 192 10.36 1.57 7.01
C VAL A 192 10.24 2.74 6.03
N ILE A 193 9.94 2.41 4.78
CA ILE A 193 9.53 3.40 3.76
C ILE A 193 8.02 3.23 3.55
N SER A 194 7.25 4.28 3.78
CA SER A 194 5.81 4.34 3.56
C SER A 194 5.48 5.38 2.49
N LEU A 195 4.94 4.92 1.36
CA LEU A 195 4.62 5.76 0.21
C LEU A 195 3.12 5.99 0.13
N GLY A 196 2.73 7.25 0.29
CA GLY A 196 1.36 7.72 0.13
C GLY A 196 0.99 7.95 -1.34
N THR A 197 -0.29 7.87 -1.63
CA THR A 197 -0.86 8.20 -2.94
C THR A 197 -1.38 9.63 -3.04
N GLY A 198 -1.15 10.43 -2.02
CA GLY A 198 -1.60 11.82 -1.93
C GLY A 198 -3.05 11.97 -1.44
N ALA A 199 -3.29 12.99 -0.67
CA ALA A 199 -4.61 13.40 -0.20
C ALA A 199 -4.98 14.78 -0.74
N ALA A 200 -6.29 15.05 -0.83
CA ALA A 200 -6.76 16.38 -1.16
C ALA A 200 -6.32 17.38 -0.10
N LYS A 201 -5.96 18.59 -0.54
CA LYS A 201 -5.74 19.70 0.39
C LYS A 201 -6.92 19.81 1.35
N LEU A 202 -6.64 19.82 2.65
CA LEU A 202 -7.62 19.99 3.73
C LEU A 202 -8.15 21.44 3.72
N GLU A 203 -8.92 21.78 2.70
CA GLU A 203 -9.68 23.02 2.65
C GLU A 203 -11.06 22.71 3.18
N GLU A 204 -11.32 22.91 4.46
CA GLU A 204 -12.64 22.95 5.14
C GLU A 204 -13.83 22.34 4.34
N ARG A 205 -13.56 21.18 3.68
CA ARG A 205 -14.48 20.55 2.73
C ARG A 205 -15.83 20.26 3.36
N TYR A 206 -15.78 19.91 4.64
CA TYR A 206 -16.96 19.63 5.46
C TYR A 206 -16.92 20.49 6.72
N SER A 207 -18.01 21.18 7.04
CA SER A 207 -18.14 21.91 8.29
C SER A 207 -19.19 21.25 9.18
N ALA A 208 -19.01 21.36 10.50
CA ALA A 208 -19.99 20.86 11.46
C ALA A 208 -21.38 21.47 11.22
N ALA A 209 -21.45 22.76 10.83
CA ALA A 209 -22.69 23.44 10.51
C ALA A 209 -23.42 22.85 9.29
N ARG A 210 -22.71 22.28 8.33
CA ARG A 210 -23.30 21.55 7.20
C ARG A 210 -23.63 20.12 7.60
N ALA A 211 -22.69 19.41 8.22
CA ALA A 211 -22.82 18.01 8.59
C ALA A 211 -23.94 17.76 9.60
N SER A 212 -24.21 18.71 10.51
CA SER A 212 -25.32 18.64 11.47
C SER A 212 -26.72 18.52 10.82
N ARG A 213 -26.82 18.86 9.54
CA ARG A 213 -28.06 18.76 8.74
C ARG A 213 -28.09 17.56 7.81
N TRP A 214 -27.06 16.73 7.83
CA TRP A 214 -26.96 15.56 6.96
C TRP A 214 -27.71 14.37 7.58
N GLY A 215 -28.70 13.87 6.85
CA GLY A 215 -29.21 12.52 7.03
C GLY A 215 -28.34 11.51 6.28
N VAL A 216 -28.81 10.27 6.15
CA VAL A 216 -28.12 9.16 5.49
C VAL A 216 -27.61 9.57 4.09
N PHE A 217 -28.45 10.19 3.27
CA PHE A 217 -28.05 10.63 1.92
C PHE A 217 -26.98 11.72 1.93
N GLY A 218 -27.00 12.61 2.91
CA GLY A 218 -25.96 13.64 3.05
C GLY A 218 -24.60 13.04 3.34
N TRP A 219 -24.52 12.03 4.19
CA TRP A 219 -23.31 11.31 4.52
C TRP A 219 -22.81 10.39 3.40
N LEU A 220 -23.73 9.81 2.60
CA LEU A 220 -23.36 8.88 1.53
C LEU A 220 -23.14 9.54 0.17
N LEU A 221 -23.76 10.71 -0.10
CA LEU A 221 -23.78 11.34 -1.42
C LEU A 221 -23.58 12.87 -1.36
N GLY A 222 -23.12 13.41 -0.23
CA GLY A 222 -22.98 14.85 -0.03
C GLY A 222 -21.77 15.44 -0.75
N GLY A 223 -21.94 16.65 -1.32
CA GLY A 223 -20.81 17.43 -1.86
C GLY A 223 -20.08 16.80 -3.07
N GLY A 224 -20.75 15.93 -3.83
CA GLY A 224 -20.16 15.28 -5.00
C GLY A 224 -19.15 14.15 -4.69
N SER A 225 -19.16 13.66 -3.44
CA SER A 225 -18.35 12.52 -2.99
C SER A 225 -19.15 11.65 -2.02
N THR A 226 -18.46 10.77 -1.31
CA THR A 226 -19.02 9.96 -0.22
C THR A 226 -18.38 10.41 1.10
N PRO A 227 -18.91 11.47 1.77
CA PRO A 227 -18.27 12.06 2.95
C PRO A 227 -17.93 11.05 4.04
N LEU A 228 -18.78 10.06 4.25
CA LEU A 228 -18.54 9.00 5.23
C LEU A 228 -17.29 8.19 4.89
N ALA A 229 -17.13 7.77 3.63
CA ALA A 229 -15.96 7.03 3.18
C ALA A 229 -14.70 7.91 3.21
N ASP A 230 -14.79 9.17 2.77
CA ASP A 230 -13.67 10.11 2.81
C ASP A 230 -13.12 10.27 4.24
N VAL A 231 -14.02 10.47 5.22
CA VAL A 231 -13.64 10.63 6.63
C VAL A 231 -13.02 9.36 7.19
N PHE A 232 -13.59 8.18 6.91
CA PHE A 232 -13.06 6.91 7.40
C PHE A 232 -11.69 6.58 6.82
N LEU A 233 -11.50 6.73 5.52
CA LEU A 233 -10.23 6.43 4.85
C LEU A 233 -9.12 7.37 5.32
N GLN A 234 -9.42 8.68 5.42
CA GLN A 234 -8.46 9.67 5.91
C GLN A 234 -8.08 9.37 7.38
N SER A 235 -9.08 9.23 8.24
CA SER A 235 -8.86 8.96 9.67
C SER A 235 -8.07 7.67 9.91
N SER A 236 -8.36 6.60 9.15
CA SER A 236 -7.63 5.33 9.27
C SER A 236 -6.15 5.51 8.89
N GLY A 237 -5.86 6.23 7.81
CA GLY A 237 -4.48 6.52 7.38
C GLY A 237 -3.73 7.35 8.39
N ASP A 238 -4.34 8.43 8.88
CA ASP A 238 -3.75 9.34 9.88
C ASP A 238 -3.40 8.60 11.18
N MET A 239 -4.28 7.71 11.65
CA MET A 239 -4.05 6.93 12.86
C MET A 239 -2.86 5.97 12.72
N VAL A 240 -2.65 5.39 11.54
CA VAL A 240 -1.47 4.56 11.26
C VAL A 240 -0.20 5.41 11.31
N ASP A 241 -0.20 6.58 10.67
CA ASP A 241 0.96 7.48 10.63
C ASP A 241 1.30 8.03 12.02
N ILE A 242 0.29 8.44 12.81
CA ILE A 242 0.46 8.88 14.20
C ILE A 242 1.05 7.75 15.05
N HIS A 243 0.49 6.54 14.96
CA HIS A 243 0.96 5.40 15.75
C HIS A 243 2.42 5.05 15.44
N ILE A 244 2.77 4.88 14.17
CA ILE A 244 4.14 4.53 13.75
C ILE A 244 5.11 5.67 14.15
N SER A 245 4.76 6.92 13.89
CA SER A 245 5.58 8.07 14.24
C SER A 245 5.83 8.16 15.74
N THR A 246 4.80 7.90 16.56
CA THR A 246 4.92 7.88 18.03
C THR A 246 5.91 6.82 18.48
N VAL A 247 5.81 5.60 17.95
CA VAL A 247 6.69 4.48 18.34
C VAL A 247 8.14 4.77 17.95
N PHE A 248 8.40 5.20 16.70
CA PHE A 248 9.76 5.48 16.24
C PHE A 248 10.37 6.70 16.96
N GLN A 249 9.58 7.71 17.34
CA GLN A 249 10.05 8.84 18.14
C GLN A 249 10.36 8.43 19.59
N ALA A 250 9.49 7.68 20.23
CA ALA A 250 9.70 7.17 21.59
C ALA A 250 10.97 6.32 21.70
N LEU A 251 11.30 5.55 20.68
CA LEU A 251 12.50 4.73 20.59
C LEU A 251 13.74 5.48 20.09
N ARG A 252 13.63 6.79 19.82
CA ARG A 252 14.70 7.64 19.26
C ARG A 252 15.26 7.15 17.92
N THR A 253 14.44 6.47 17.12
CA THR A 253 14.76 5.93 15.79
C THR A 253 13.92 6.57 14.69
N LYS A 254 13.51 7.82 14.87
CA LYS A 254 12.66 8.56 13.93
C LYS A 254 13.22 8.61 12.49
N SER A 255 14.54 8.51 12.33
CA SER A 255 15.21 8.44 11.02
C SER A 255 15.02 7.09 10.30
N ASN A 256 14.52 6.07 10.98
CA ASN A 256 14.26 4.75 10.40
C ASN A 256 12.83 4.65 9.80
N TYR A 257 12.00 5.65 9.97
CA TYR A 257 10.68 5.75 9.35
C TYR A 257 10.65 6.94 8.40
N LEU A 258 10.48 6.66 7.12
CA LEU A 258 10.30 7.65 6.06
C LEU A 258 8.90 7.53 5.47
N ARG A 259 8.05 8.53 5.73
CA ARG A 259 6.76 8.70 5.07
C ARG A 259 6.89 9.74 3.97
N ILE A 260 6.51 9.39 2.75
CA ILE A 260 6.46 10.31 1.61
C ILE A 260 5.01 10.45 1.18
N GLN A 261 4.40 11.62 1.43
CA GLN A 261 3.00 11.91 1.19
C GLN A 261 2.82 13.35 0.71
N ASP A 262 1.87 13.60 -0.17
CA ASP A 262 1.43 14.95 -0.55
C ASP A 262 -0.03 15.17 -0.15
N ASP A 263 -0.26 16.02 0.85
CA ASP A 263 -1.60 16.35 1.37
C ASP A 263 -2.14 17.67 0.76
N THR A 264 -1.60 18.08 -0.41
CA THR A 264 -1.95 19.33 -1.08
C THR A 264 -2.50 19.13 -2.48
N LEU A 265 -3.03 17.94 -2.79
CA LEU A 265 -3.56 17.65 -4.12
C LEU A 265 -4.79 18.51 -4.44
N SER A 266 -4.88 18.96 -5.69
CA SER A 266 -6.09 19.56 -6.23
C SER A 266 -7.27 18.57 -6.21
N ALA A 267 -8.48 19.05 -6.29
CA ALA A 267 -9.68 18.20 -6.37
C ALA A 267 -9.59 17.21 -7.55
N THR A 268 -9.01 17.61 -8.68
CA THR A 268 -8.80 16.78 -9.86
C THR A 268 -7.76 15.69 -9.60
N ALA A 269 -6.58 16.06 -9.07
CA ALA A 269 -5.49 15.13 -8.79
C ALA A 269 -5.80 14.19 -7.61
N SER A 270 -6.67 14.58 -6.69
CA SER A 270 -7.11 13.73 -5.57
C SER A 270 -8.17 12.69 -5.95
N SER A 271 -8.74 12.76 -7.15
CA SER A 271 -9.68 11.76 -7.66
C SER A 271 -8.99 10.41 -7.84
N VAL A 272 -9.62 9.33 -7.37
CA VAL A 272 -9.07 7.95 -7.48
C VAL A 272 -9.27 7.32 -8.86
N ASP A 273 -10.03 7.97 -9.74
CA ASP A 273 -10.40 7.40 -11.05
C ASP A 273 -10.39 8.39 -12.23
N ASN A 274 -9.90 9.61 -12.01
CA ASN A 274 -9.73 10.57 -13.12
C ASN A 274 -8.48 10.19 -13.94
N SER A 275 -8.69 9.43 -14.99
CA SER A 275 -7.66 8.95 -15.90
C SER A 275 -7.50 9.81 -17.17
N THR A 276 -7.86 11.10 -17.15
CA THR A 276 -7.56 12.02 -18.26
C THR A 276 -6.05 12.15 -18.44
N ARG A 277 -5.60 12.35 -19.67
CA ARG A 277 -4.16 12.48 -19.96
C ARG A 277 -3.53 13.61 -19.14
N GLU A 278 -4.20 14.73 -19.08
CA GLU A 278 -3.78 15.88 -18.28
C GLU A 278 -3.57 15.50 -16.80
N ASN A 279 -4.54 14.83 -16.17
CA ASN A 279 -4.40 14.40 -14.79
C ASN A 279 -3.29 13.37 -14.58
N LEU A 280 -3.05 12.49 -15.56
CA LEU A 280 -1.95 11.53 -15.49
C LEU A 280 -0.58 12.23 -15.54
N GLU A 281 -0.42 13.23 -16.42
CA GLU A 281 0.78 14.07 -16.53
C GLU A 281 0.98 14.90 -15.25
N ASP A 282 -0.09 15.43 -14.68
CA ASP A 282 -0.06 16.14 -13.39
C ASP A 282 0.41 15.22 -12.24
N LEU A 283 -0.10 13.98 -12.16
CA LEU A 283 0.30 13.02 -11.13
C LEU A 283 1.79 12.64 -11.24
N VAL A 284 2.31 12.50 -12.46
CA VAL A 284 3.76 12.30 -12.68
C VAL A 284 4.53 13.50 -12.14
N THR A 285 4.15 14.71 -12.54
CA THR A 285 4.80 15.96 -12.08
C THR A 285 4.74 16.10 -10.55
N ILE A 286 3.62 15.71 -9.93
CA ILE A 286 3.49 15.70 -8.45
C ILE A 286 4.50 14.73 -7.84
N GLY A 287 4.63 13.51 -8.38
CA GLY A 287 5.60 12.53 -7.90
C GLY A 287 7.05 13.01 -8.00
N GLU A 288 7.44 13.59 -9.13
CA GLU A 288 8.77 14.17 -9.34
C GLU A 288 9.05 15.34 -8.39
N ARG A 289 8.06 16.24 -8.22
CA ARG A 289 8.17 17.35 -7.28
C ARG A 289 8.24 16.89 -5.84
N LEU A 290 7.52 15.81 -5.49
CA LEU A 290 7.51 15.27 -4.15
C LEU A 290 8.89 14.73 -3.73
N LEU A 291 9.68 14.19 -4.66
CA LEU A 291 11.07 13.81 -4.40
C LEU A 291 11.93 15.00 -3.96
N LYS A 292 11.67 16.19 -4.48
CA LYS A 292 12.42 17.42 -4.17
C LYS A 292 11.89 18.18 -2.94
N LYS A 293 10.70 17.79 -2.43
CA LYS A 293 10.17 18.38 -1.19
C LYS A 293 11.03 17.96 0.02
N PRO A 294 11.10 18.82 1.06
CA PRO A 294 11.77 18.43 2.31
C PRO A 294 11.06 17.23 2.95
N VAL A 295 11.83 16.41 3.66
CA VAL A 295 11.27 15.32 4.47
C VAL A 295 10.24 15.89 5.44
N SER A 296 9.08 15.25 5.51
CA SER A 296 7.98 15.65 6.39
C SER A 296 7.63 14.52 7.36
N ARG A 297 7.07 14.87 8.52
CA ARG A 297 6.57 13.92 9.53
C ARG A 297 5.30 14.43 10.17
N VAL A 298 4.57 13.52 10.80
CA VAL A 298 3.45 13.90 11.67
C VAL A 298 3.99 14.61 12.91
N ASN A 299 3.57 15.84 13.11
CA ASN A 299 3.74 16.54 14.38
C ASN A 299 2.77 15.93 15.39
N LEU A 300 3.28 15.32 16.46
CA LEU A 300 2.45 14.57 17.41
C LEU A 300 1.57 15.47 18.29
N ASP A 301 1.88 16.78 18.37
CA ASP A 301 1.08 17.74 19.14
C ASP A 301 -0.14 18.22 18.33
N THR A 302 0.01 18.35 17.00
CA THR A 302 -1.02 18.88 16.11
C THR A 302 -1.72 17.82 15.27
N GLY A 303 -1.10 16.65 15.09
CA GLY A 303 -1.54 15.61 14.16
C GLY A 303 -1.28 15.95 12.68
N ILE A 304 -0.67 17.08 12.39
CA ILE A 304 -0.47 17.56 11.02
C ILE A 304 0.84 17.01 10.46
N PHE A 305 0.81 16.58 9.19
CA PHE A 305 2.00 16.18 8.44
C PHE A 305 2.70 17.43 7.90
N GLU A 306 3.89 17.72 8.42
CA GLU A 306 4.60 18.96 8.13
C GLU A 306 6.10 18.73 7.89
N PRO A 307 6.77 19.64 7.13
CA PRO A 307 8.20 19.56 6.90
C PRO A 307 8.99 19.63 8.20
N ILE A 308 10.03 18.79 8.31
CA ILE A 308 10.93 18.81 9.45
C ILE A 308 11.93 19.95 9.24
N GLY A 309 11.97 20.88 10.19
CA GLY A 309 13.00 21.91 10.24
C GLY A 309 14.38 21.30 10.48
N ASN A 310 15.40 21.80 9.76
CA ASN A 310 16.83 21.53 9.97
C ASN A 310 17.35 20.09 9.74
N GLY A 311 17.87 19.83 8.55
CA GLY A 311 18.98 18.88 8.37
C GLY A 311 18.62 17.50 7.83
N GLU A 312 17.36 17.15 7.59
CA GLU A 312 17.01 15.85 6.97
C GLU A 312 16.98 15.88 5.45
N GLY A 313 17.15 17.05 4.82
CA GLY A 313 17.20 17.18 3.38
C GLY A 313 15.86 16.93 2.68
N THR A 314 15.93 16.58 1.41
CA THR A 314 14.78 16.23 0.56
C THR A 314 14.38 14.76 0.71
N ASN A 315 13.18 14.40 0.22
CA ASN A 315 12.75 13.01 0.16
C ASN A 315 13.69 12.14 -0.69
N GLU A 316 14.22 12.68 -1.78
CA GLU A 316 15.23 12.00 -2.62
C GLU A 316 16.52 11.69 -1.81
N GLU A 317 17.06 12.67 -1.09
CA GLU A 317 18.23 12.46 -0.25
C GLU A 317 17.96 11.48 0.90
N ALA A 318 16.76 11.50 1.46
CA ALA A 318 16.36 10.52 2.45
C ALA A 318 16.30 9.10 1.86
N LEU A 319 15.72 8.92 0.68
CA LEU A 319 15.71 7.62 -0.02
C LEU A 319 17.13 7.12 -0.29
N ILE A 320 18.05 7.98 -0.73
CA ILE A 320 19.47 7.63 -0.92
C ILE A 320 20.09 7.15 0.41
N ARG A 321 19.81 7.84 1.53
CA ARG A 321 20.29 7.39 2.86
C ARG A 321 19.72 6.01 3.21
N PHE A 322 18.45 5.74 2.95
CA PHE A 322 17.84 4.43 3.18
C PHE A 322 18.48 3.33 2.34
N VAL A 323 18.75 3.60 1.06
CA VAL A 323 19.47 2.66 0.17
C VAL A 323 20.87 2.38 0.73
N ASN A 324 21.60 3.41 1.16
CA ASN A 324 22.95 3.25 1.74
C ASN A 324 22.95 2.48 3.07
N LEU A 325 21.91 2.58 3.87
CA LEU A 325 21.73 1.77 5.09
C LEU A 325 21.40 0.31 4.76
N TRP A 326 20.74 0.06 3.63
CA TRP A 326 20.35 -1.27 3.19
C TRP A 326 21.46 -1.98 2.42
N MET A 327 22.20 -1.28 1.54
CA MET A 327 23.24 -1.86 0.67
C MET A 327 24.40 -2.53 1.39
N PRO A 328 24.92 -2.09 2.55
CA PRO A 328 25.97 -2.83 3.26
C PRO A 328 25.56 -4.24 3.64
N SER A 329 24.28 -4.52 3.81
CA SER A 329 23.75 -5.86 4.08
C SER A 329 23.66 -6.76 2.83
N LEU A 330 23.85 -6.20 1.62
CA LEU A 330 23.88 -6.94 0.36
C LEU A 330 25.32 -7.28 -0.10
N ILE A 331 26.34 -6.61 0.46
CA ILE A 331 27.74 -6.73 0.04
C ILE A 331 28.55 -7.54 1.07
N ALA A 332 28.00 -7.75 2.28
CA ALA A 332 28.57 -8.56 3.34
C ALA A 332 28.06 -10.00 3.28
#